data_f959620275892848a91b3e03682fb8b2
#
_entry.id   f959620275892848a91b3e03682fb8b2
#
_cell.length_a   1.000
_cell.length_b   1.000
_cell.length_c   1.000
_cell.angle_alpha   90.00
_cell.angle_beta   90.00
_cell.angle_gamma   90.00
#
_symmetry.space_group_name_H-M   'P 1'
#
loop_
_entity.id
_entity.type
_entity.pdbx_description
1 polymer ?
#
loop_
_entity_poly.entity_id
_entity_poly.type
_entity_poly.pdbx_seq_one_letter_code
_entity_poly.pdbx_strand_id
1 'polypeptide(L)'
;MVAPHRHGGQTQYIEKPMPAAAGEAQLGATINWAIEHLDEPLSLEKLAARAGMSLRSFTRHFRKTTGTTFTQWLLNQRLATAQRLLETGSCSIDRVAEMAGFGSTVSLRQRFTRAFSISPASYRRQFRKRPDLGKHYGHGFPLRHGLEAVNMDDQR
;
A
#
# COMPACT_ATOMS: atom_id res chain seq x y z
N MET A 1 37.55 -25.80 -4.61
CA MET A 1 36.65 -25.59 -4.45
C MET A 1 35.85 -25.01 -4.60
N VAL A 2 36.04 -25.01 -4.93
CA VAL A 2 35.02 -24.48 -4.89
C VAL A 2 34.24 -23.98 -4.79
N ALA A 3 34.51 -23.80 -4.94
CA ALA A 3 33.57 -23.36 -4.67
C ALA A 3 33.00 -22.70 -4.72
N PRO A 4 33.31 -22.57 -4.86
CA PRO A 4 32.50 -21.95 -4.79
C PRO A 4 31.99 -21.25 -5.21
N HIS A 5 32.08 -21.47 -5.41
CA HIS A 5 31.37 -20.98 -5.52
C HIS A 5 30.71 -20.47 -5.85
N ARG A 6 31.10 -20.50 -6.08
CA ARG A 6 30.30 -20.06 -6.26
C ARG A 6 29.59 -19.64 -6.29
N HIS A 7 29.82 -19.55 -6.43
CA HIS A 7 28.87 -19.21 -6.36
C HIS A 7 28.10 -19.02 -6.60
N GLY A 8 28.99 -18.93 -6.96
CA GLY A 8 27.92 -18.37 -7.69
C GLY A 8 26.66 -18.76 -7.28
N GLY A 9 26.73 -19.60 -6.96
CA GLY A 9 25.50 -19.97 -6.50
C GLY A 9 24.76 -19.02 -5.67
N GLN A 10 25.19 -17.90 -5.55
CA GLN A 10 24.48 -16.95 -4.72
C GLN A 10 22.99 -16.90 -4.96
N THR A 11 22.52 -17.22 -6.13
CA THR A 11 21.09 -17.31 -6.36
C THR A 11 20.45 -18.56 -5.78
N GLN A 12 21.20 -19.59 -5.60
CA GLN A 12 20.65 -20.84 -5.11
C GLN A 12 20.31 -20.83 -3.63
N TYR A 13 21.09 -20.18 -2.81
CA TYR A 13 20.72 -20.12 -1.41
C TYR A 13 19.61 -19.11 -1.14
N ILE A 14 19.44 -18.14 -2.05
CA ILE A 14 18.28 -17.23 -2.01
C ILE A 14 17.00 -18.02 -2.27
N GLU A 15 17.12 -19.11 -3.01
CA GLU A 15 16.00 -19.96 -3.37
C GLU A 15 15.69 -21.03 -2.33
N LYS A 16 16.46 -21.11 -1.26
CA LYS A 16 16.08 -22.00 -0.16
C LYS A 16 14.75 -21.57 0.39
N PRO A 17 13.75 -22.46 0.40
CA PRO A 17 12.46 -22.10 0.94
C PRO A 17 12.58 -21.79 2.42
N MET A 18 12.24 -20.57 2.77
CA MET A 18 12.02 -20.22 4.17
C MET A 18 10.82 -21.02 4.68
N PRO A 19 10.83 -21.45 5.94
CA PRO A 19 9.61 -21.99 6.52
C PRO A 19 8.47 -21.02 6.31
N ALA A 20 7.33 -21.50 5.86
CA ALA A 20 6.19 -20.68 5.50
C ALA A 20 5.84 -19.65 6.61
N ALA A 21 5.85 -20.10 7.85
CA ALA A 21 5.54 -19.25 9.00
C ALA A 21 6.54 -18.10 9.16
N ALA A 22 7.83 -18.36 8.95
CA ALA A 22 8.87 -17.33 9.05
C ALA A 22 8.75 -16.31 7.90
N GLY A 23 8.45 -16.80 6.70
CA GLY A 23 8.22 -15.92 5.54
C GLY A 23 7.01 -15.02 5.70
N GLU A 24 5.93 -15.56 6.23
CA GLU A 24 4.72 -14.78 6.50
C GLU A 24 4.96 -13.73 7.58
N ALA A 25 5.66 -14.07 8.65
CA ALA A 25 6.00 -13.12 9.71
C ALA A 25 6.88 -12.00 9.16
N GLN A 26 7.87 -12.33 8.33
CA GLN A 26 8.76 -11.36 7.71
C GLN A 26 8.03 -10.45 6.73
N LEU A 27 7.11 -11.00 5.96
CA LEU A 27 6.26 -10.23 5.06
C LEU A 27 5.36 -9.29 5.85
N GLY A 28 4.72 -9.77 6.92
CA GLY A 28 3.87 -8.96 7.79
C GLY A 28 4.64 -7.79 8.40
N ALA A 29 5.84 -8.05 8.93
CA ALA A 29 6.70 -7.02 9.48
C ALA A 29 7.08 -5.97 8.42
N THR A 30 7.35 -6.42 7.20
CA THR A 30 7.68 -5.51 6.08
C THR A 30 6.49 -4.66 5.68
N ILE A 31 5.30 -5.22 5.64
CA ILE A 31 4.07 -4.48 5.34
C ILE A 31 3.82 -3.42 6.42
N ASN A 32 3.94 -3.79 7.69
CA ASN A 32 3.77 -2.83 8.79
C ASN A 32 4.78 -1.69 8.70
N TRP A 33 6.04 -2.03 8.42
CA TRP A 33 7.08 -1.02 8.23
C TRP A 33 6.72 -0.08 7.07
N ALA A 34 6.21 -0.60 5.96
CA ALA A 34 5.82 0.22 4.82
C ALA A 34 4.68 1.18 5.17
N ILE A 35 3.73 0.73 6.00
CA ILE A 35 2.63 1.59 6.48
C ILE A 35 3.15 2.77 7.29
N GLU A 36 4.21 2.55 8.06
CA GLU A 36 4.82 3.61 8.88
C GLU A 36 5.70 4.56 8.06
N HIS A 37 5.98 4.22 6.80
CA HIS A 37 6.90 4.97 5.94
C HIS A 37 6.26 5.35 4.60
N LEU A 38 4.94 5.57 4.59
CA LEU A 38 4.19 5.88 3.37
C LEU A 38 4.62 7.21 2.74
N ASP A 39 5.15 8.13 3.52
CA ASP A 39 5.66 9.42 3.07
C ASP A 39 6.98 9.30 2.31
N GLU A 40 7.65 8.16 2.41
CA GLU A 40 8.92 7.91 1.72
C GLU A 40 8.69 7.25 0.36
N PRO A 41 9.68 7.34 -0.55
CA PRO A 41 9.65 6.56 -1.78
C PRO A 41 9.76 5.07 -1.44
N LEU A 42 8.72 4.33 -1.75
CA LEU A 42 8.66 2.88 -1.54
C LEU A 42 8.68 2.17 -2.89
N SER A 43 9.52 1.16 -3.01
CA SER A 43 9.61 0.34 -4.21
C SER A 43 9.44 -1.13 -3.84
N LEU A 44 9.00 -1.91 -4.81
CA LEU A 44 8.85 -3.35 -4.66
C LEU A 44 10.18 -4.01 -4.31
N GLU A 45 11.26 -3.56 -4.95
CA GLU A 45 12.62 -4.05 -4.72
C GLU A 45 13.08 -3.79 -3.29
N LYS A 46 12.83 -2.58 -2.79
CA LYS A 46 13.19 -2.19 -1.42
C LYS A 46 12.48 -3.08 -0.39
N LEU A 47 11.20 -3.35 -0.62
CA LEU A 47 10.43 -4.17 0.30
C LEU A 47 10.80 -5.65 0.21
N ALA A 48 11.06 -6.16 -0.99
CA ALA A 48 11.53 -7.53 -1.17
C ALA A 48 12.84 -7.75 -0.44
N ALA A 49 13.79 -6.82 -0.60
CA ALA A 49 15.08 -6.88 0.10
C ALA A 49 14.89 -6.86 1.62
N ARG A 50 14.00 -5.99 2.10
CA ARG A 50 13.70 -5.90 3.53
C ARG A 50 13.07 -7.19 4.07
N ALA A 51 12.24 -7.83 3.28
CA ALA A 51 11.63 -9.11 3.65
C ALA A 51 12.58 -10.31 3.49
N GLY A 52 13.79 -10.09 2.97
CA GLY A 52 14.72 -11.17 2.69
C GLY A 52 14.24 -12.11 1.60
N MET A 53 13.49 -11.59 0.65
CA MET A 53 12.88 -12.39 -0.43
C MET A 53 13.36 -11.90 -1.80
N SER A 54 13.33 -12.80 -2.78
CA SER A 54 13.46 -12.41 -4.17
C SER A 54 12.25 -11.57 -4.58
N LEU A 55 12.41 -10.74 -5.58
CA LEU A 55 11.32 -9.91 -6.11
C LEU A 55 10.10 -10.75 -6.48
N ARG A 56 10.34 -11.88 -7.15
CA ARG A 56 9.29 -12.81 -7.58
C ARG A 56 8.55 -13.41 -6.38
N SER A 57 9.28 -13.91 -5.38
CA SER A 57 8.67 -14.47 -4.17
C SER A 57 7.89 -13.43 -3.40
N PHE A 58 8.46 -12.24 -3.24
CA PHE A 58 7.78 -11.15 -2.55
C PHE A 58 6.47 -10.78 -3.25
N THR A 59 6.50 -10.59 -4.56
CA THR A 59 5.32 -10.23 -5.35
C THR A 59 4.21 -11.27 -5.19
N ARG A 60 4.56 -12.54 -5.26
CA ARG A 60 3.59 -13.63 -5.14
C ARG A 60 2.98 -13.68 -3.73
N HIS A 61 3.82 -13.65 -2.70
CA HIS A 61 3.35 -13.71 -1.31
C HIS A 61 2.56 -12.46 -0.94
N PHE A 62 3.03 -11.29 -1.39
CA PHE A 62 2.34 -10.03 -1.14
C PHE A 62 0.92 -10.07 -1.72
N ARG A 63 0.78 -10.49 -2.98
CA ARG A 63 -0.51 -10.57 -3.63
C ARG A 63 -1.43 -11.59 -2.96
N LYS A 64 -0.88 -12.72 -2.54
CA LYS A 64 -1.64 -13.73 -1.80
C LYS A 64 -2.16 -13.18 -0.46
N THR A 65 -1.33 -12.43 0.25
CA THR A 65 -1.66 -11.89 1.57
C THR A 65 -2.62 -10.70 1.49
N THR A 66 -2.38 -9.77 0.55
CA THR A 66 -3.15 -8.52 0.46
C THR A 66 -4.31 -8.56 -0.52
N GLY A 67 -4.31 -9.52 -1.43
CA GLY A 67 -5.32 -9.64 -2.49
C GLY A 67 -5.12 -8.67 -3.65
N THR A 68 -4.05 -7.89 -3.67
CA THR A 68 -3.86 -6.85 -4.68
C THR A 68 -2.37 -6.69 -5.02
N THR A 69 -2.08 -5.91 -6.05
CA THR A 69 -0.70 -5.58 -6.40
C THR A 69 -0.13 -4.57 -5.40
N PHE A 70 1.20 -4.55 -5.27
CA PHE A 70 1.88 -3.59 -4.41
C PHE A 70 1.54 -2.14 -4.79
N THR A 71 1.53 -1.83 -6.07
CA THR A 71 1.23 -0.46 -6.55
C THR A 71 -0.17 -0.02 -6.14
N GLN A 72 -1.15 -0.88 -6.32
CA GLN A 72 -2.54 -0.58 -5.93
C GLN A 72 -2.67 -0.48 -4.42
N TRP A 73 -2.05 -1.40 -3.69
CA TRP A 73 -2.03 -1.39 -2.22
C TRP A 73 -1.43 -0.08 -1.69
N LEU A 74 -0.28 0.31 -2.24
CA LEU A 74 0.40 1.53 -1.81
C LEU A 74 -0.46 2.77 -2.04
N LEU A 75 -1.09 2.86 -3.21
CA LEU A 75 -2.04 3.93 -3.51
C LEU A 75 -3.19 3.97 -2.50
N ASN A 76 -3.75 2.80 -2.19
CA ASN A 76 -4.85 2.70 -1.23
C ASN A 76 -4.44 3.18 0.16
N GLN A 77 -3.25 2.79 0.62
CA GLN A 77 -2.74 3.20 1.92
C GLN A 77 -2.51 4.72 1.97
N ARG A 78 -1.95 5.28 0.91
CA ARG A 78 -1.73 6.72 0.81
C ARG A 78 -3.03 7.50 0.74
N LEU A 79 -4.02 7.01 0.02
CA LEU A 79 -5.36 7.63 -0.03
C LEU A 79 -6.04 7.59 1.34
N ALA A 80 -5.93 6.48 2.07
CA ALA A 80 -6.47 6.38 3.42
C ALA A 80 -5.81 7.38 4.37
N THR A 81 -4.51 7.53 4.27
CA THR A 81 -3.76 8.49 5.07
C THR A 81 -4.19 9.93 4.74
N ALA A 82 -4.30 10.27 3.46
CA ALA A 82 -4.79 11.58 3.03
C ALA A 82 -6.20 11.86 3.58
N GLN A 83 -7.07 10.87 3.50
CA GLN A 83 -8.44 10.97 4.01
C GLN A 83 -8.45 11.31 5.51
N ARG A 84 -7.68 10.57 6.32
CA ARG A 84 -7.56 10.84 7.76
C ARG A 84 -7.03 12.24 8.04
N LEU A 85 -6.01 12.67 7.30
CA LEU A 85 -5.42 14.00 7.48
C LEU A 85 -6.41 15.12 7.12
N LEU A 86 -7.24 14.90 6.11
CA LEU A 86 -8.28 15.84 5.72
C LEU A 86 -9.40 15.92 6.76
N GLU A 87 -9.71 14.82 7.40
CA GLU A 87 -10.76 14.72 8.42
C GLU A 87 -10.34 15.32 9.76
N THR A 88 -9.13 15.04 10.19
CA THR A 88 -8.66 15.36 11.54
C THR A 88 -7.80 16.61 11.61
N GLY A 89 -7.13 16.95 10.51
CA GLY A 89 -6.14 18.03 10.51
C GLY A 89 -6.60 19.30 9.85
N SER A 90 -5.85 20.35 10.11
CA SER A 90 -6.04 21.67 9.49
C SER A 90 -4.88 22.05 8.58
N CYS A 91 -3.95 21.16 8.34
CA CYS A 91 -2.79 21.44 7.50
C CYS A 91 -3.20 21.65 6.03
N SER A 92 -2.35 22.34 5.28
CA SER A 92 -2.62 22.65 3.87
C SER A 92 -2.75 21.37 3.04
N ILE A 93 -3.39 21.48 1.87
CA ILE A 93 -3.48 20.36 0.93
C ILE A 93 -2.09 19.92 0.47
N ASP A 94 -1.15 20.87 0.33
CA ASP A 94 0.25 20.57 0.00
C ASP A 94 0.88 19.70 1.09
N ARG A 95 0.66 20.03 2.35
CA ARG A 95 1.18 19.25 3.46
C ARG A 95 0.54 17.86 3.55
N VAL A 96 -0.75 17.76 3.25
CA VAL A 96 -1.42 16.47 3.15
C VAL A 96 -0.77 15.59 2.07
N ALA A 97 -0.50 16.17 0.89
CA ALA A 97 0.15 15.45 -0.20
C ALA A 97 1.53 14.91 0.22
N GLU A 98 2.29 15.73 0.91
CA GLU A 98 3.61 15.35 1.44
C GLU A 98 3.51 14.21 2.45
N MET A 99 2.72 14.40 3.49
CA MET A 99 2.59 13.45 4.59
C MET A 99 1.98 12.12 4.15
N ALA A 100 1.11 12.15 3.17
CA ALA A 100 0.50 10.94 2.62
C ALA A 100 1.36 10.26 1.54
N GLY A 101 2.49 10.87 1.16
CA GLY A 101 3.43 10.26 0.23
C GLY A 101 3.12 10.41 -1.25
N PHE A 102 2.30 11.41 -1.61
CA PHE A 102 1.95 11.65 -3.02
C PHE A 102 3.02 12.41 -3.80
N GLY A 103 3.96 13.04 -3.10
CA GLY A 103 5.05 13.79 -3.72
C GLY A 103 4.63 15.16 -4.27
N SER A 104 3.38 15.34 -4.70
CA SER A 104 2.87 16.62 -5.17
C SER A 104 1.37 16.74 -4.94
N THR A 105 0.92 17.99 -4.83
CA THR A 105 -0.52 18.30 -4.70
C THR A 105 -1.29 17.85 -5.93
N VAL A 106 -0.69 17.98 -7.10
CA VAL A 106 -1.32 17.54 -8.36
C VAL A 106 -1.61 16.05 -8.34
N SER A 107 -0.62 15.25 -7.92
CA SER A 107 -0.76 13.81 -7.81
C SER A 107 -1.87 13.46 -6.80
N LEU A 108 -1.86 14.09 -5.63
CA LEU A 108 -2.91 13.88 -4.63
C LEU A 108 -4.29 14.18 -5.20
N ARG A 109 -4.46 15.35 -5.82
CA ARG A 109 -5.76 15.75 -6.37
C ARG A 109 -6.27 14.77 -7.42
N GLN A 110 -5.42 14.37 -8.34
CA GLN A 110 -5.80 13.43 -9.40
C GLN A 110 -6.22 12.08 -8.83
N ARG A 111 -5.40 11.52 -7.96
CA ARG A 111 -5.64 10.19 -7.39
C ARG A 111 -6.84 10.20 -6.44
N PHE A 112 -6.95 11.23 -5.61
CA PHE A 112 -8.05 11.37 -4.64
C PHE A 112 -9.39 11.56 -5.35
N THR A 113 -9.44 12.47 -6.34
CA THR A 113 -10.67 12.72 -7.09
C THR A 113 -11.11 11.48 -7.86
N ARG A 114 -10.15 10.75 -8.43
CA ARG A 114 -10.45 9.51 -9.14
C ARG A 114 -11.03 8.44 -8.21
N ALA A 115 -10.51 8.35 -6.99
CA ALA A 115 -10.94 7.33 -6.02
C ALA A 115 -12.27 7.69 -5.35
N PHE A 116 -12.48 8.96 -5.02
CA PHE A 116 -13.61 9.39 -4.19
C PHE A 116 -14.61 10.28 -4.91
N SER A 117 -14.38 10.60 -6.17
CA SER A 117 -15.25 11.46 -7.01
C SER A 117 -15.44 12.88 -6.45
N ILE A 118 -14.51 13.33 -5.61
CA ILE A 118 -14.54 14.64 -4.97
C ILE A 118 -13.09 15.10 -4.72
N SER A 119 -12.84 16.39 -4.82
CA SER A 119 -11.50 16.93 -4.57
C SER A 119 -11.15 16.87 -3.08
N PRO A 120 -9.86 16.82 -2.73
CA PRO A 120 -9.45 16.84 -1.32
C PRO A 120 -10.00 18.03 -0.54
N ALA A 121 -9.97 19.22 -1.14
CA ALA A 121 -10.47 20.42 -0.49
C ALA A 121 -11.98 20.37 -0.26
N SER A 122 -12.73 19.88 -1.25
CA SER A 122 -14.18 19.73 -1.13
C SER A 122 -14.54 18.66 -0.10
N TYR A 123 -13.78 17.55 -0.07
CA TYR A 123 -13.94 16.50 0.94
C TYR A 123 -13.78 17.07 2.34
N ARG A 124 -12.72 17.84 2.58
CA ARG A 124 -12.47 18.50 3.88
C ARG A 124 -13.64 19.37 4.29
N ARG A 125 -14.17 20.17 3.37
CA ARG A 125 -15.30 21.06 3.66
C ARG A 125 -16.57 20.29 4.01
N GLN A 126 -16.86 19.24 3.27
CA GLN A 126 -18.03 18.38 3.52
C GLN A 126 -17.93 17.64 4.84
N PHE A 127 -16.74 17.12 5.13
CA PHE A 127 -16.50 16.41 6.39
C PHE A 127 -16.69 17.35 7.59
N ARG A 128 -16.22 18.59 7.51
CA ARG A 128 -16.38 19.55 8.59
C ARG A 128 -17.84 19.98 8.81
N LYS A 129 -18.62 19.99 7.73
CA LYS A 129 -20.06 20.30 7.84
C LYS A 129 -20.87 19.12 8.38
N ARG A 130 -20.38 17.91 8.17
CA ARG A 130 -21.06 16.67 8.58
C ARG A 130 -20.04 15.71 9.21
N PRO A 131 -19.68 15.93 10.48
CA PRO A 131 -18.69 15.08 11.14
C PRO A 131 -19.10 13.61 11.25
N ASP A 132 -20.37 13.30 11.18
CA ASP A 132 -20.89 11.93 11.16
C ASP A 132 -20.62 11.19 9.85
N LEU A 133 -20.34 11.86 8.75
CA LEU A 133 -19.94 11.20 7.50
C LEU A 133 -18.66 10.37 7.67
N GLY A 134 -17.76 10.78 8.56
CA GLY A 134 -16.54 10.03 8.83
C GLY A 134 -16.77 8.64 9.37
N LYS A 135 -17.86 8.44 10.08
CA LYS A 135 -18.20 7.13 10.64
C LYS A 135 -18.66 6.15 9.57
N HIS A 136 -19.27 6.64 8.49
CA HIS A 136 -19.73 5.80 7.40
C HIS A 136 -18.62 5.46 6.40
N TYR A 137 -17.69 6.39 6.17
CA TYR A 137 -16.61 6.17 5.20
C TYR A 137 -15.40 5.43 5.77
N GLY A 138 -15.31 5.31 7.10
CA GLY A 138 -14.20 4.63 7.75
C GLY A 138 -14.11 3.14 7.43
N HIS A 139 -15.15 2.54 6.89
CA HIS A 139 -15.18 1.14 6.51
C HIS A 139 -15.51 0.93 5.03
N GLY A 140 -15.81 1.98 4.31
CA GLY A 140 -16.23 1.91 2.92
C GLY A 140 -15.16 2.38 1.96
N PHE A 141 -14.02 1.71 1.91
CA PHE A 141 -13.08 1.95 0.85
C PHE A 141 -13.72 1.56 -0.48
N PRO A 142 -13.79 2.47 -1.46
CA PRO A 142 -14.31 2.11 -2.77
C PRO A 142 -13.57 0.92 -3.38
N LEU A 143 -12.36 0.68 -2.90
CA LEU A 143 -11.50 -0.40 -3.37
C LEU A 143 -11.92 -1.78 -2.84
N ARG A 144 -12.67 -1.83 -1.76
CA ARG A 144 -13.26 -3.09 -1.29
C ARG A 144 -14.32 -3.62 -2.25
N HIS A 145 -15.11 -2.72 -2.79
CA HIS A 145 -16.14 -3.11 -3.76
C HIS A 145 -15.53 -3.61 -5.07
N GLY A 146 -14.40 -3.07 -5.46
CA GLY A 146 -13.69 -3.56 -6.64
C GLY A 146 -13.14 -4.97 -6.47
N LEU A 147 -12.68 -5.29 -5.28
CA LEU A 147 -12.17 -6.63 -4.98
C LEU A 147 -13.30 -7.66 -4.91
N GLU A 148 -14.43 -7.30 -4.35
CA GLU A 148 -15.59 -8.19 -4.30
C GLU A 148 -16.14 -8.48 -5.69
N ALA A 149 -16.18 -7.49 -6.56
CA ALA A 149 -16.63 -7.65 -7.92
C ALA A 149 -15.72 -8.59 -8.72
N VAL A 150 -14.41 -8.47 -8.53
CA VAL A 150 -13.44 -9.34 -9.19
C VAL A 150 -13.59 -10.79 -8.71
N ASN A 151 -13.83 -10.98 -7.42
CA ASN A 151 -14.00 -12.32 -6.87
C ASN A 151 -15.29 -12.99 -7.37
N MET A 152 -16.34 -12.23 -7.61
CA MET A 152 -17.59 -12.80 -8.11
C MET A 152 -17.50 -13.23 -9.58
N ASP A 153 -16.70 -12.54 -10.37
CA ASP A 153 -16.50 -12.92 -11.76
C ASP A 153 -15.61 -14.15 -11.92
N ASP A 154 -14.69 -14.35 -10.97
CA ASP A 154 -13.75 -15.45 -11.04
C ASP A 154 -14.36 -16.79 -10.60
N GLN A 155 -15.56 -16.77 -10.00
CA GLN A 155 -16.25 -17.98 -9.60
C GLN A 155 -17.24 -18.51 -10.64
N ARG A 156 -17.29 -17.91 -11.80
CA ARG A 156 -18.08 -18.39 -12.93
C ARG A 156 -17.18 -19.03 -13.97
#